data_9b5b988195da0be48eb18621c9c93e44
#
_entry.id   9b5b988195da0be48eb18621c9c93e44
#
_cell.length_a   1.000
_cell.length_b   1.000
_cell.length_c   1.000
_cell.angle_alpha   90.00
_cell.angle_beta   90.00
_cell.angle_gamma   90.00
#
_symmetry.space_group_name_H-M   'P 1'
#
loop_
_entity.id
_entity.type
_entity.pdbx_description
1 polymer ?
#
loop_
_entity_poly.entity_id
_entity_poly.type
_entity_poly.pdbx_seq_one_letter_code
_entity_poly.pdbx_strand_id
1 'polypeptide(L)'
;MAIRYKGICKSLDDLPQRTPPVGAVPFKEPSPKWLAIVLNIVALAIAGLLAIPFMSLSGPYLYQDGAFPSFILGLVCALVAMVPHELLHASCFKEEVGVYLWPKGGAMFVLGLEDMSKGRFIFMSLLPNIVFGWVPFSVFLFFPQLVGLGVFGLIGTSGGAGDYVNAFNALTQVPKDAAIYMSGARTFWYRRTAA
;
A
#
# COMPACT_ATOMS: atom_id res chain seq x y z
N MET A 1 14.42 -15.83 -2.53
CA MET A 1 13.07 -15.26 -2.40
C MET A 1 12.08 -16.17 -3.13
N ALA A 2 10.97 -16.55 -2.50
CA ALA A 2 9.89 -17.32 -3.14
C ALA A 2 8.56 -16.61 -2.86
N ILE A 3 7.90 -16.13 -3.90
CA ILE A 3 6.53 -15.58 -3.80
C ILE A 3 5.57 -16.74 -4.01
N ARG A 4 4.67 -16.97 -3.05
CA ARG A 4 3.70 -18.06 -3.12
C ARG A 4 2.29 -17.52 -2.96
N TYR A 5 1.43 -17.82 -3.93
CA TYR A 5 0.00 -17.61 -3.76
C TYR A 5 -0.56 -18.63 -2.75
N LYS A 6 -1.10 -18.13 -1.65
CA LYS A 6 -1.65 -18.93 -0.54
C LYS A 6 -3.18 -19.09 -0.61
N GLY A 7 -3.81 -18.52 -1.63
CA GLY A 7 -5.25 -18.62 -1.84
C GLY A 7 -6.08 -17.58 -1.08
N ILE A 8 -7.32 -17.96 -0.78
CA ILE A 8 -8.29 -17.07 -0.13
C ILE A 8 -8.11 -17.11 1.38
N CYS A 9 -7.84 -15.95 1.97
CA CYS A 9 -7.85 -15.75 3.42
C CYS A 9 -9.30 -15.68 3.91
N LYS A 10 -9.76 -16.70 4.62
CA LYS A 10 -11.14 -16.77 5.16
C LYS A 10 -11.25 -16.05 6.50
N SER A 11 -10.22 -16.16 7.35
CA SER A 11 -10.07 -15.44 8.62
C SER A 11 -8.64 -14.93 8.74
N LEU A 12 -8.49 -13.74 9.33
CA LEU A 12 -7.17 -13.19 9.67
C LEU A 12 -6.48 -14.00 10.78
N ASP A 13 -7.22 -14.79 11.53
CA ASP A 13 -6.68 -15.67 12.57
C ASP A 13 -5.96 -16.90 11.99
N ASP A 14 -6.26 -17.27 10.73
CA ASP A 14 -5.62 -18.39 10.02
C ASP A 14 -4.24 -18.01 9.43
N LEU A 15 -3.85 -16.74 9.55
CA LEU A 15 -2.58 -16.27 8.99
C LEU A 15 -1.38 -16.81 9.75
N PRO A 16 -0.26 -17.10 9.04
CA PRO A 16 0.97 -17.55 9.67
C PRO A 16 1.44 -16.62 10.78
N GLN A 17 1.81 -17.20 11.89
CA GLN A 17 2.34 -16.49 13.05
C GLN A 17 3.73 -17.03 13.37
N ARG A 18 4.57 -16.19 13.96
CA ARG A 18 5.86 -16.59 14.52
C ARG A 18 5.89 -16.32 16.01
N THR A 19 6.68 -17.08 16.74
CA THR A 19 6.96 -16.81 18.15
C THR A 19 7.61 -15.44 18.29
N PRO A 20 7.03 -14.53 19.08
CA PRO A 20 7.60 -13.20 19.27
C PRO A 20 8.99 -13.28 19.91
N PRO A 21 10.00 -12.57 19.37
CA PRO A 21 11.27 -12.39 20.04
C PRO A 21 11.11 -11.69 21.39
N VAL A 22 12.07 -11.89 22.30
CA VAL A 22 12.08 -11.21 23.60
C VAL A 22 12.07 -9.70 23.39
N GLY A 23 11.17 -9.00 24.09
CA GLY A 23 11.01 -7.55 23.96
C GLY A 23 10.28 -7.07 22.70
N ALA A 24 9.62 -7.97 21.97
CA ALA A 24 8.80 -7.59 20.83
C ALA A 24 7.58 -6.75 21.27
N VAL A 25 7.37 -5.65 20.56
CA VAL A 25 6.31 -4.67 20.81
C VAL A 25 5.42 -4.59 19.56
N PRO A 26 4.10 -4.76 19.65
CA PRO A 26 3.22 -4.55 18.52
C PRO A 26 3.15 -3.06 18.14
N PHE A 27 2.90 -2.77 16.87
CA PHE A 27 2.51 -1.42 16.48
C PHE A 27 1.27 -0.97 17.24
N LYS A 28 1.28 0.29 17.66
CA LYS A 28 0.10 0.92 18.27
C LYS A 28 -0.87 1.29 17.15
N GLU A 29 -1.75 0.36 16.83
CA GLU A 29 -2.78 0.52 15.83
C GLU A 29 -4.16 0.64 16.51
N PRO A 30 -5.08 1.41 15.93
CA PRO A 30 -6.47 1.39 16.37
C PRO A 30 -7.07 -0.01 16.26
N SER A 31 -8.20 -0.25 16.95
CA SER A 31 -8.96 -1.49 16.72
C SER A 31 -9.35 -1.62 15.23
N PRO A 32 -9.59 -2.85 14.70
CA PRO A 32 -9.81 -3.05 13.26
C PRO A 32 -10.91 -2.15 12.67
N LYS A 33 -11.98 -1.89 13.44
CA LYS A 33 -13.05 -0.98 13.01
C LYS A 33 -12.56 0.46 12.86
N TRP A 34 -11.82 0.97 13.83
CA TRP A 34 -11.28 2.33 13.80
C TRP A 34 -10.15 2.47 12.80
N LEU A 35 -9.35 1.43 12.60
CA LEU A 35 -8.33 1.40 11.57
C LEU A 35 -8.95 1.55 10.18
N ALA A 36 -10.02 0.81 9.87
CA ALA A 36 -10.74 0.96 8.62
C ALA A 36 -11.25 2.40 8.41
N ILE A 37 -11.76 3.05 9.46
CA ILE A 37 -12.19 4.45 9.38
C ILE A 37 -11.01 5.37 9.08
N VAL A 38 -9.88 5.20 9.79
CA VAL A 38 -8.66 5.99 9.57
C VAL A 38 -8.15 5.82 8.14
N LEU A 39 -8.09 4.59 7.63
CA LEU A 39 -7.65 4.32 6.26
C LEU A 39 -8.55 5.01 5.22
N ASN A 40 -9.86 4.96 5.40
CA ASN A 40 -10.79 5.66 4.51
C ASN A 40 -10.63 7.19 4.59
N ILE A 41 -10.43 7.76 5.78
CA ILE A 41 -10.18 9.20 5.93
C ILE A 41 -8.88 9.59 5.23
N VAL A 42 -7.81 8.82 5.40
CA VAL A 42 -6.52 9.07 4.73
C VAL A 42 -6.68 8.98 3.21
N ALA A 43 -7.35 7.94 2.71
CA ALA A 43 -7.61 7.78 1.28
C ALA A 43 -8.41 8.96 0.71
N LEU A 44 -9.49 9.35 1.37
CA LEU A 44 -10.34 10.48 0.94
C LEU A 44 -9.60 11.82 1.02
N ALA A 45 -8.78 12.03 2.04
CA ALA A 45 -7.97 13.24 2.15
C ALA A 45 -6.95 13.35 1.00
N ILE A 46 -6.24 12.25 0.69
CA ILE A 46 -5.30 12.21 -0.43
C ILE A 46 -6.06 12.40 -1.75
N ALA A 47 -7.15 11.68 -1.96
CA ALA A 47 -7.97 11.82 -3.17
C ALA A 47 -8.48 13.24 -3.35
N GLY A 48 -8.99 13.88 -2.28
CA GLY A 48 -9.46 15.26 -2.31
C GLY A 48 -8.36 16.27 -2.64
N LEU A 49 -7.17 16.10 -2.03
CA LEU A 49 -6.01 16.94 -2.33
C LEU A 49 -5.55 16.81 -3.79
N LEU A 50 -5.51 15.58 -4.33
CA LEU A 50 -5.10 15.32 -5.71
C LEU A 50 -6.20 15.68 -6.73
N ALA A 51 -7.47 15.63 -6.32
CA ALA A 51 -8.58 16.05 -7.18
C ALA A 51 -8.50 17.53 -7.57
N ILE A 52 -7.94 18.39 -6.72
CA ILE A 52 -7.81 19.83 -7.00
C ILE A 52 -6.97 20.05 -8.26
N PRO A 53 -5.68 19.66 -8.31
CA PRO A 53 -4.86 19.84 -9.52
C PRO A 53 -5.40 18.97 -10.67
N PHE A 54 -5.96 17.80 -10.42
CA PHE A 54 -6.56 16.97 -11.45
C PHE A 54 -7.67 17.74 -12.19
N MET A 55 -8.67 18.24 -11.48
CA MET A 55 -9.80 18.95 -12.08
C MET A 55 -9.36 20.28 -12.75
N SER A 56 -8.44 21.01 -12.12
CA SER A 56 -7.94 22.27 -12.66
C SER A 56 -7.19 22.09 -13.97
N LEU A 57 -6.40 21.03 -14.12
CA LEU A 57 -5.57 20.80 -15.29
C LEU A 57 -6.29 20.00 -16.37
N SER A 58 -7.10 19.00 -15.99
CA SER A 58 -7.82 18.17 -16.96
C SER A 58 -9.04 18.85 -17.59
N GLY A 59 -9.59 19.89 -16.95
CA GLY A 59 -10.82 20.57 -17.38
C GLY A 59 -10.93 20.82 -18.87
N PRO A 60 -9.94 21.42 -19.56
CA PRO A 60 -9.97 21.67 -21.00
C PRO A 60 -9.98 20.38 -21.85
N TYR A 61 -9.52 19.27 -21.31
CA TYR A 61 -9.37 17.98 -22.01
C TYR A 61 -10.54 17.04 -21.78
N LEU A 62 -11.32 17.20 -20.70
CA LEU A 62 -12.44 16.32 -20.34
C LEU A 62 -13.57 16.32 -21.38
N TYR A 63 -13.69 17.37 -22.18
CA TYR A 63 -14.71 17.51 -23.20
C TYR A 63 -14.23 17.19 -24.61
N GLN A 64 -12.98 16.75 -24.75
CA GLN A 64 -12.42 16.36 -26.04
C GLN A 64 -12.78 14.91 -26.39
N ASP A 65 -12.80 14.61 -27.68
CA ASP A 65 -12.97 13.26 -28.17
C ASP A 65 -11.91 12.33 -27.58
N GLY A 66 -12.36 11.20 -27.04
CA GLY A 66 -11.45 10.24 -26.38
C GLY A 66 -11.21 10.46 -24.89
N ALA A 67 -11.66 11.56 -24.28
CA ALA A 67 -11.48 11.81 -22.86
C ALA A 67 -12.19 10.77 -21.98
N PHE A 68 -13.43 10.44 -22.31
CA PHE A 68 -14.21 9.43 -21.56
C PHE A 68 -13.60 8.02 -21.64
N PRO A 69 -13.26 7.49 -22.84
CA PRO A 69 -12.51 6.23 -22.92
C PRO A 69 -11.19 6.26 -22.16
N SER A 70 -10.43 7.36 -22.21
CA SER A 70 -9.18 7.52 -21.46
C SER A 70 -9.41 7.47 -19.95
N PHE A 71 -10.45 8.15 -19.46
CA PHE A 71 -10.85 8.11 -18.05
C PHE A 71 -11.18 6.68 -17.60
N ILE A 72 -12.02 5.96 -18.37
CA ILE A 72 -12.38 4.57 -18.10
C ILE A 72 -11.14 3.66 -18.11
N LEU A 73 -10.24 3.86 -19.07
CA LEU A 73 -8.99 3.11 -19.12
C LEU A 73 -8.15 3.32 -17.85
N GLY A 74 -8.07 4.56 -17.35
CA GLY A 74 -7.40 4.86 -16.09
C GLY A 74 -7.99 4.12 -14.88
N LEU A 75 -9.33 4.05 -14.78
CA LEU A 75 -10.03 3.26 -13.77
C LEU A 75 -9.70 1.77 -13.88
N VAL A 76 -9.80 1.21 -15.08
CA VAL A 76 -9.52 -0.21 -15.32
C VAL A 76 -8.06 -0.53 -14.99
N CYS A 77 -7.12 0.32 -15.42
CA CYS A 77 -5.71 0.16 -15.09
C CYS A 77 -5.46 0.20 -13.57
N ALA A 78 -6.16 1.07 -12.83
CA ALA A 78 -6.03 1.13 -11.37
C ALA A 78 -6.53 -0.15 -10.69
N LEU A 79 -7.63 -0.74 -11.16
CA LEU A 79 -8.12 -2.02 -10.65
C LEU A 79 -7.16 -3.18 -10.97
N VAL A 80 -6.67 -3.23 -12.21
CA VAL A 80 -5.71 -4.28 -12.62
C VAL A 80 -4.38 -4.13 -11.87
N ALA A 81 -3.96 -2.92 -11.59
CA ALA A 81 -2.73 -2.63 -10.86
C ALA A 81 -2.72 -3.13 -9.41
N MET A 82 -3.86 -3.51 -8.82
CA MET A 82 -3.89 -4.11 -7.48
C MET A 82 -3.00 -5.36 -7.38
N VAL A 83 -2.96 -6.19 -8.42
CA VAL A 83 -2.12 -7.40 -8.42
C VAL A 83 -0.63 -7.05 -8.47
N PRO A 84 -0.11 -6.29 -9.44
CA PRO A 84 1.29 -5.91 -9.46
C PRO A 84 1.68 -5.00 -8.27
N HIS A 85 0.76 -4.26 -7.65
CA HIS A 85 0.97 -3.54 -6.40
C HIS A 85 1.43 -4.49 -5.28
N GLU A 86 0.67 -5.55 -5.03
CA GLU A 86 1.03 -6.56 -4.03
C GLU A 86 2.33 -7.30 -4.39
N LEU A 87 2.57 -7.55 -5.68
CA LEU A 87 3.81 -8.17 -6.12
C LEU A 87 5.03 -7.27 -5.89
N LEU A 88 4.88 -5.94 -5.96
CA LEU A 88 5.95 -5.01 -5.58
C LEU A 88 6.26 -5.09 -4.08
N HIS A 89 5.24 -5.14 -3.21
CA HIS A 89 5.47 -5.41 -1.80
C HIS A 89 6.22 -6.73 -1.61
N ALA A 90 5.73 -7.80 -2.25
CA ALA A 90 6.35 -9.12 -2.17
C ALA A 90 7.81 -9.11 -2.61
N SER A 91 8.15 -8.34 -3.65
CA SER A 91 9.53 -8.25 -4.19
C SER A 91 10.55 -7.68 -3.19
N CYS A 92 10.09 -6.99 -2.15
CA CYS A 92 10.93 -6.43 -1.10
C CYS A 92 11.34 -7.44 -0.02
N PHE A 93 10.77 -8.66 -0.04
CA PHE A 93 11.16 -9.74 0.87
C PHE A 93 12.37 -10.50 0.34
N LYS A 94 13.16 -11.05 1.24
CA LYS A 94 14.32 -11.91 0.90
C LYS A 94 14.00 -13.38 1.03
N GLU A 95 13.11 -13.72 1.95
CA GLU A 95 12.64 -15.07 2.24
C GLU A 95 11.33 -15.38 1.52
N GLU A 96 10.63 -16.42 1.97
CA GLU A 96 9.31 -16.78 1.44
C GLU A 96 8.27 -15.75 1.88
N VAL A 97 7.45 -15.30 0.94
CA VAL A 97 6.33 -14.39 1.18
C VAL A 97 5.05 -14.98 0.57
N GLY A 98 3.98 -14.97 1.36
CA GLY A 98 2.65 -15.37 0.93
C GLY A 98 1.85 -14.20 0.36
N VAL A 99 1.18 -14.43 -0.77
CA VAL A 99 0.19 -13.51 -1.34
C VAL A 99 -1.20 -14.09 -1.07
N TYR A 100 -2.06 -13.29 -0.48
CA TYR A 100 -3.41 -13.69 -0.04
C TYR A 100 -4.47 -12.83 -0.71
N LEU A 101 -5.57 -13.45 -1.11
CA LEU A 101 -6.79 -12.76 -1.50
C LEU A 101 -7.74 -12.73 -0.31
N TRP A 102 -8.20 -11.55 0.09
CA TRP A 102 -9.14 -11.38 1.20
C TRP A 102 -10.44 -10.71 0.73
N PRO A 103 -11.40 -11.50 0.19
CA PRO A 103 -12.62 -10.95 -0.41
C PRO A 103 -13.50 -10.19 0.59
N LYS A 104 -13.53 -10.60 1.87
CA LYS A 104 -14.28 -9.90 2.92
C LYS A 104 -13.79 -8.48 3.18
N GLY A 105 -12.50 -8.23 2.97
CA GLY A 105 -11.91 -6.89 3.06
C GLY A 105 -11.79 -6.18 1.73
N GLY A 106 -12.18 -6.85 0.62
CA GLY A 106 -12.05 -6.28 -0.73
C GLY A 106 -10.59 -6.04 -1.16
N ALA A 107 -9.63 -6.81 -0.63
CA ALA A 107 -8.22 -6.55 -0.78
C ALA A 107 -7.41 -7.81 -1.11
N MET A 108 -6.25 -7.62 -1.69
CA MET A 108 -5.12 -8.54 -1.64
C MET A 108 -4.11 -8.00 -0.62
N PHE A 109 -3.27 -8.86 -0.09
CA PHE A 109 -2.16 -8.45 0.75
C PHE A 109 -1.05 -9.48 0.75
N VAL A 110 0.15 -9.05 1.15
CA VAL A 110 1.31 -9.92 1.32
C VAL A 110 1.65 -10.10 2.78
N LEU A 111 2.14 -11.28 3.13
CA LEU A 111 2.62 -11.60 4.46
C LEU A 111 3.90 -12.43 4.37
N GLY A 112 4.98 -11.89 4.93
CA GLY A 112 6.24 -12.58 5.15
C GLY A 112 6.64 -12.44 6.61
N LEU A 113 7.24 -13.49 7.18
CA LEU A 113 7.59 -13.54 8.60
C LEU A 113 9.03 -13.09 8.91
N GLU A 114 9.78 -12.66 7.88
CA GLU A 114 11.17 -12.25 8.05
C GLU A 114 11.33 -10.90 8.75
N ASP A 115 12.50 -10.71 9.31
CA ASP A 115 12.89 -9.42 9.90
C ASP A 115 13.31 -8.43 8.82
N MET A 116 12.75 -7.24 8.87
CA MET A 116 13.15 -6.11 8.04
C MET A 116 13.79 -5.01 8.88
N SER A 117 14.76 -4.30 8.33
CA SER A 117 15.17 -3.02 8.89
C SER A 117 14.06 -1.99 8.72
N LYS A 118 14.04 -0.97 9.60
CA LYS A 118 13.08 0.14 9.51
C LYS A 118 13.01 0.76 8.10
N GLY A 119 14.17 1.05 7.51
CA GLY A 119 14.22 1.65 6.17
C GLY A 119 13.66 0.74 5.08
N ARG A 120 13.96 -0.58 5.15
CA ARG A 120 13.43 -1.55 4.18
C ARG A 120 11.91 -1.71 4.32
N PHE A 121 11.37 -1.72 5.53
CA PHE A 121 9.92 -1.79 5.75
C PHE A 121 9.20 -0.56 5.19
N ILE A 122 9.74 0.65 5.45
CA ILE A 122 9.19 1.90 4.90
C ILE A 122 9.25 1.89 3.36
N PHE A 123 10.40 1.49 2.80
CA PHE A 123 10.56 1.38 1.34
C PHE A 123 9.56 0.39 0.75
N MET A 124 9.43 -0.80 1.33
CA MET A 124 8.46 -1.82 0.93
C MET A 124 7.04 -1.27 0.96
N SER A 125 6.65 -0.58 2.03
CA SER A 125 5.32 0.01 2.14
C SER A 125 5.05 1.10 1.08
N LEU A 126 6.03 1.94 0.76
CA LEU A 126 5.80 3.08 -0.14
C LEU A 126 6.04 2.78 -1.62
N LEU A 127 6.79 1.73 -1.95
CA LEU A 127 7.20 1.44 -3.33
C LEU A 127 6.04 1.34 -4.32
N PRO A 128 4.96 0.57 -4.06
CA PRO A 128 3.85 0.50 -5.01
C PRO A 128 3.13 1.84 -5.19
N ASN A 129 2.99 2.61 -4.12
CA ASN A 129 2.37 3.94 -4.18
C ASN A 129 3.19 4.92 -5.03
N ILE A 130 4.52 4.82 -4.98
CA ILE A 130 5.41 5.60 -5.84
C ILE A 130 5.19 5.18 -7.30
N VAL A 131 5.24 3.88 -7.59
CA VAL A 131 5.21 3.34 -8.96
C VAL A 131 3.85 3.51 -9.62
N PHE A 132 2.76 3.18 -8.94
CA PHE A 132 1.41 3.17 -9.51
C PHE A 132 0.57 4.40 -9.15
N GLY A 133 1.04 5.23 -8.22
CA GLY A 133 0.36 6.44 -7.79
C GLY A 133 1.13 7.70 -8.18
N TRP A 134 2.18 8.01 -7.42
CA TRP A 134 2.89 9.28 -7.54
C TRP A 134 3.54 9.49 -8.89
N VAL A 135 4.19 8.48 -9.49
CA VAL A 135 4.84 8.62 -10.80
C VAL A 135 3.81 8.90 -11.90
N PRO A 136 2.73 8.11 -12.07
CA PRO A 136 1.71 8.41 -13.08
C PRO A 136 1.04 9.77 -12.86
N PHE A 137 0.71 10.12 -11.61
CA PHE A 137 0.11 11.41 -11.32
C PHE A 137 1.05 12.58 -11.62
N SER A 138 2.34 12.44 -11.30
CA SER A 138 3.33 13.45 -11.63
C SER A 138 3.47 13.64 -13.15
N VAL A 139 3.48 12.56 -13.92
CA VAL A 139 3.49 12.66 -15.40
C VAL A 139 2.25 13.40 -15.90
N PHE A 140 1.06 13.09 -15.34
CA PHE A 140 -0.16 13.83 -15.68
C PHE A 140 -0.04 15.33 -15.39
N LEU A 141 0.61 15.74 -14.30
CA LEU A 141 0.78 17.18 -13.99
C LEU A 141 1.54 17.94 -15.09
N PHE A 142 2.48 17.27 -15.78
CA PHE A 142 3.22 17.84 -16.91
C PHE A 142 2.50 17.65 -18.25
N PHE A 143 1.66 16.64 -18.37
CA PHE A 143 0.93 16.28 -19.60
C PHE A 143 -0.57 16.09 -19.31
N PRO A 144 -1.33 17.18 -19.03
CA PRO A 144 -2.72 17.09 -18.57
C PRO A 144 -3.69 16.46 -19.57
N GLN A 145 -3.33 16.37 -20.85
CA GLN A 145 -4.08 15.66 -21.88
C GLN A 145 -4.15 14.14 -21.62
N LEU A 146 -3.24 13.58 -20.80
CA LEU A 146 -3.23 12.18 -20.40
C LEU A 146 -4.19 11.93 -19.22
N VAL A 147 -5.48 12.27 -19.42
CA VAL A 147 -6.52 12.20 -18.38
C VAL A 147 -6.56 10.83 -17.69
N GLY A 148 -6.49 9.74 -18.46
CA GLY A 148 -6.49 8.38 -17.89
C GLY A 148 -5.30 8.11 -16.98
N LEU A 149 -4.12 8.66 -17.29
CA LEU A 149 -2.95 8.53 -16.45
C LEU A 149 -3.11 9.31 -15.13
N GLY A 150 -3.76 10.48 -15.19
CA GLY A 150 -4.13 11.26 -14.02
C GLY A 150 -5.09 10.50 -13.09
N VAL A 151 -6.14 9.87 -13.66
CA VAL A 151 -7.09 9.03 -12.94
C VAL A 151 -6.36 7.83 -12.30
N PHE A 152 -5.54 7.13 -13.08
CA PHE A 152 -4.76 6.00 -12.61
C PHE A 152 -3.86 6.39 -11.43
N GLY A 153 -3.11 7.48 -11.56
CA GLY A 153 -2.21 7.96 -10.51
C GLY A 153 -2.96 8.44 -9.26
N LEU A 154 -4.09 9.14 -9.43
CA LEU A 154 -4.92 9.59 -8.32
C LEU A 154 -5.44 8.41 -7.49
N ILE A 155 -5.99 7.39 -8.17
CA ILE A 155 -6.50 6.19 -7.51
C ILE A 155 -5.36 5.39 -6.89
N GLY A 156 -4.26 5.17 -7.62
CA GLY A 156 -3.10 4.45 -7.12
C GLY A 156 -2.48 5.11 -5.88
N THR A 157 -2.42 6.45 -5.84
CA THR A 157 -1.92 7.17 -4.67
C THR A 157 -2.87 7.09 -3.48
N SER A 158 -4.16 7.32 -3.69
CA SER A 158 -5.14 7.32 -2.59
C SER A 158 -5.47 5.91 -2.09
N GLY A 159 -5.45 4.91 -2.97
CA GLY A 159 -5.72 3.52 -2.64
C GLY A 159 -4.68 2.90 -1.70
N GLY A 160 -3.46 3.40 -1.69
CA GLY A 160 -2.39 2.95 -0.78
C GLY A 160 -2.43 3.52 0.63
N ALA A 161 -3.60 3.91 1.14
CA ALA A 161 -3.74 4.50 2.47
C ALA A 161 -3.14 3.63 3.59
N GLY A 162 -3.27 2.30 3.49
CA GLY A 162 -2.68 1.35 4.44
C GLY A 162 -1.16 1.44 4.49
N ASP A 163 -0.53 1.60 3.35
CA ASP A 163 0.92 1.67 3.22
C ASP A 163 1.50 2.95 3.84
N TYR A 164 0.79 4.08 3.65
CA TYR A 164 1.17 5.34 4.33
C TYR A 164 1.05 5.22 5.84
N VAL A 165 -0.01 4.57 6.34
CA VAL A 165 -0.18 4.32 7.78
C VAL A 165 0.92 3.39 8.30
N ASN A 166 1.27 2.33 7.57
CA ASN A 166 2.38 1.44 7.91
C ASN A 166 3.72 2.18 7.96
N ALA A 167 4.01 2.99 6.94
CA ALA A 167 5.22 3.81 6.89
C ALA A 167 5.24 4.84 8.03
N PHE A 168 4.13 5.51 8.33
CA PHE A 168 3.99 6.44 9.43
C PHE A 168 4.22 5.75 10.79
N ASN A 169 3.60 4.60 11.02
CA ASN A 169 3.80 3.83 12.24
C ASN A 169 5.28 3.42 12.39
N ALA A 170 5.92 2.95 11.33
CA ALA A 170 7.34 2.63 11.35
C ALA A 170 8.20 3.86 11.66
N LEU A 171 7.90 5.01 11.05
CA LEU A 171 8.65 6.25 11.26
C LEU A 171 8.57 6.74 12.71
N THR A 172 7.39 6.69 13.31
CA THR A 172 7.11 7.31 14.60
C THR A 172 7.31 6.37 15.79
N GLN A 173 7.13 5.05 15.61
CA GLN A 173 7.14 4.11 16.73
C GLN A 173 8.43 3.27 16.81
N VAL A 174 9.16 3.12 15.70
CA VAL A 174 10.27 2.17 15.63
C VAL A 174 11.62 2.88 15.75
N PRO A 175 12.52 2.47 16.67
CA PRO A 175 13.90 2.95 16.73
C PRO A 175 14.68 2.58 15.45
N LYS A 176 15.76 3.32 15.14
CA LYS A 176 16.57 3.11 13.92
C LYS A 176 17.22 1.73 13.85
N ASP A 177 17.64 1.20 14.99
CA ASP A 177 18.36 -0.06 15.19
C ASP A 177 17.43 -1.27 15.35
N ALA A 178 16.12 -1.06 15.36
CA ALA A 178 15.15 -2.12 15.55
C ALA A 178 14.86 -2.91 14.26
N ALA A 179 14.43 -4.16 14.46
CA ALA A 179 13.85 -5.00 13.42
C ALA A 179 12.33 -4.91 13.45
N ILE A 180 11.71 -4.91 12.27
CA ILE A 180 10.26 -4.98 12.09
C ILE A 180 9.92 -6.33 11.47
N TYR A 181 8.85 -6.96 11.91
CA TYR A 181 8.31 -8.18 11.31
C TYR A 181 6.79 -8.21 11.39
N MET A 182 6.20 -8.99 10.50
CA MET A 182 4.76 -9.27 10.49
C MET A 182 4.49 -10.64 11.11
N SER A 183 3.38 -10.77 11.85
CA SER A 183 2.92 -12.03 12.43
C SER A 183 1.40 -12.02 12.52
N GLY A 184 0.75 -12.93 11.83
CA GLY A 184 -0.69 -12.84 11.63
C GLY A 184 -1.08 -11.53 10.96
N ALA A 185 -2.14 -10.90 11.43
CA ALA A 185 -2.63 -9.61 10.93
C ALA A 185 -1.99 -8.39 11.60
N ARG A 186 -0.85 -8.55 12.28
CA ARG A 186 -0.21 -7.47 13.04
C ARG A 186 1.25 -7.29 12.67
N THR A 187 1.73 -6.06 12.83
CA THR A 187 3.14 -5.70 12.69
C THR A 187 3.74 -5.48 14.08
N PHE A 188 4.98 -5.95 14.25
CA PHE A 188 5.74 -5.88 15.49
C PHE A 188 7.13 -5.33 15.22
N TRP A 189 7.77 -4.80 16.25
CA TRP A 189 9.18 -4.45 16.23
C TRP A 189 9.88 -4.88 17.52
N TYR A 190 11.18 -5.08 17.47
CA TYR A 190 12.01 -5.35 18.62
C TYR A 190 13.43 -4.83 18.40
N ARG A 191 14.13 -4.51 19.48
CA ARG A 191 15.56 -4.17 19.38
C ARG A 191 16.37 -5.44 19.22
N ARG A 192 17.26 -5.45 18.21
CA ARG A 192 18.23 -6.52 18.08
C ARG A 192 19.18 -6.42 19.27
N THR A 193 19.29 -7.46 20.08
CA THR A 193 20.40 -7.58 21.03
C THR A 193 21.69 -7.59 20.22
N ALA A 194 22.64 -6.71 20.59
CA ALA A 194 23.98 -6.78 20.05
C ALA A 194 24.53 -8.18 20.33
N ALA A 195 24.92 -8.90 19.28
CA ALA A 195 25.59 -10.18 19.39
C ALA A 195 27.02 -9.96 19.86
#